data_cb248bd30f45f1b1d9f1a1bc959432fe
#
_entry.id   cb248bd30f45f1b1d9f1a1bc959432fe
#
_cell.length_a   1.000
_cell.length_b   1.000
_cell.length_c   1.000
_cell.angle_alpha   90.00
_cell.angle_beta   90.00
_cell.angle_gamma   90.00
#
_symmetry.space_group_name_H-M   'P 1'
#
loop_
_entity.id
_entity.type
_entity.pdbx_description
1 polymer ?
#
loop_
_entity_poly.entity_id
_entity_poly.type
_entity_poly.pdbx_seq_one_letter_code
_entity_poly.pdbx_strand_id
1 'polypeptide(L)'
;MNASTAERPRRGLFRPAPQVAGKRILITGAARGIGAALARQLHSRGARVALLGIEEALLADTAAECGDAPWRYCDIGDPAQVDRAVQSLVTELGGLDAVVVNAGIARQLALLSGDPEVLEETLAVNVLGAYYTMRAAGPHIAHPDGYVLLVSSLAAAVHLPLAGAYSASKAAVEALGQTLRIELRHTGARVGLAYFAELDTEMTSRGFGTEAARSILGQAQGGGVSSVSGIAPLGPAIDAMQRALARRSRRVVSPYWVGTVLWWRPLAQRVIEYTLRHGVASGLAIADTEATRYTTDQPARARRLRKPA
;
A
#
# COMPACT_ATOMS: atom_id res chain seq x y z
N MET A 1 -29.80 -24.25 -56.85
CA MET A 1 -29.95 -23.59 -55.56
C MET A 1 -28.97 -24.24 -54.57
N ASN A 2 -27.75 -23.73 -54.44
CA ASN A 2 -26.74 -24.24 -53.52
C ASN A 2 -26.65 -23.26 -52.34
N ALA A 3 -27.09 -23.70 -51.17
CA ALA A 3 -26.94 -22.97 -49.95
C ALA A 3 -25.53 -23.20 -49.42
N SER A 4 -24.68 -22.19 -49.48
CA SER A 4 -23.37 -22.14 -48.87
C SER A 4 -23.53 -21.97 -47.36
N THR A 5 -23.27 -23.02 -46.59
CA THR A 5 -23.14 -22.98 -45.11
C THR A 5 -21.81 -22.36 -44.78
N ALA A 6 -21.82 -21.06 -44.42
CA ALA A 6 -20.66 -20.38 -43.88
C ALA A 6 -20.37 -20.93 -42.47
N GLU A 7 -19.30 -21.70 -42.32
CA GLU A 7 -18.76 -22.09 -41.00
C GLU A 7 -18.30 -20.88 -40.23
N ARG A 8 -18.93 -20.62 -39.06
CA ARG A 8 -18.46 -19.64 -38.11
C ARG A 8 -17.17 -20.18 -37.47
N PRO A 9 -16.08 -19.40 -37.42
CA PRO A 9 -14.85 -19.84 -36.81
C PRO A 9 -15.09 -20.10 -35.33
N ARG A 10 -14.77 -21.32 -34.84
CA ARG A 10 -14.77 -21.70 -33.44
C ARG A 10 -13.75 -20.82 -32.71
N ARG A 11 -14.21 -19.85 -31.94
CA ARG A 11 -13.36 -19.07 -31.02
C ARG A 11 -12.75 -20.04 -30.03
N GLY A 12 -11.44 -20.24 -30.10
CA GLY A 12 -10.69 -21.08 -29.19
C GLY A 12 -10.96 -20.71 -27.73
N LEU A 13 -11.36 -21.70 -26.93
CA LEU A 13 -11.72 -21.58 -25.51
C LEU A 13 -10.53 -21.33 -24.58
N PHE A 14 -9.31 -21.25 -25.09
CA PHE A 14 -8.12 -20.98 -24.29
C PHE A 14 -7.70 -19.51 -24.43
N ARG A 15 -8.22 -18.64 -23.56
CA ARG A 15 -7.53 -17.36 -23.27
C ARG A 15 -6.28 -17.70 -22.48
N PRO A 16 -5.07 -17.28 -22.93
CA PRO A 16 -3.87 -17.44 -22.12
C PRO A 16 -4.10 -16.81 -20.72
N ALA A 17 -3.54 -17.46 -19.69
CA ALA A 17 -3.64 -16.93 -18.34
C ALA A 17 -3.14 -15.48 -18.29
N PRO A 18 -3.83 -14.58 -17.59
CA PRO A 18 -3.42 -13.17 -17.52
C PRO A 18 -1.98 -13.08 -16.99
N GLN A 19 -1.13 -12.38 -17.73
CA GLN A 19 0.30 -12.24 -17.43
C GLN A 19 0.65 -10.76 -17.20
N VAL A 20 1.76 -10.52 -16.49
CA VAL A 20 2.33 -9.19 -16.30
C VAL A 20 3.42 -8.89 -17.31
N ALA A 21 3.88 -9.88 -18.08
CA ALA A 21 4.92 -9.73 -19.08
C ALA A 21 4.59 -8.59 -20.05
N GLY A 22 5.57 -7.72 -20.30
CA GLY A 22 5.45 -6.54 -21.15
C GLY A 22 4.69 -5.36 -20.53
N LYS A 23 4.01 -5.52 -19.39
CA LYS A 23 3.30 -4.40 -18.72
C LYS A 23 4.29 -3.40 -18.13
N ARG A 24 3.95 -2.12 -18.28
CA ARG A 24 4.67 -0.96 -17.75
C ARG A 24 4.05 -0.58 -16.41
N ILE A 25 4.81 -0.74 -15.32
CA ILE A 25 4.28 -0.66 -13.95
C ILE A 25 5.11 0.30 -13.13
N LEU A 26 4.49 1.38 -12.64
CA LEU A 26 5.07 2.31 -11.69
C LEU A 26 4.81 1.85 -10.25
N ILE A 27 5.84 1.87 -9.39
CA ILE A 27 5.74 1.45 -7.98
C ILE A 27 6.28 2.56 -7.08
N THR A 28 5.46 3.06 -6.16
CA THR A 28 5.92 4.00 -5.12
C THR A 28 6.37 3.27 -3.86
N GLY A 29 7.37 3.81 -3.14
CA GLY A 29 7.97 3.16 -1.98
C GLY A 29 8.72 1.87 -2.36
N ALA A 30 9.45 1.91 -3.48
CA ALA A 30 10.10 0.75 -4.07
C ALA A 30 11.52 0.48 -3.54
N ALA A 31 12.02 1.26 -2.58
CA ALA A 31 13.35 1.10 -2.01
C ALA A 31 13.47 -0.14 -1.10
N ARG A 32 12.40 -0.53 -0.42
CA ARG A 32 12.38 -1.66 0.53
C ARG A 32 11.03 -2.35 0.64
N GLY A 33 10.95 -3.39 1.48
CA GLY A 33 9.71 -4.06 1.90
C GLY A 33 8.87 -4.57 0.73
N ILE A 34 7.55 -4.29 0.78
CA ILE A 34 6.59 -4.74 -0.23
C ILE A 34 6.95 -4.19 -1.62
N GLY A 35 7.31 -2.90 -1.72
CA GLY A 35 7.59 -2.26 -3.00
C GLY A 35 8.77 -2.87 -3.73
N ALA A 36 9.91 -3.05 -3.06
CA ALA A 36 11.11 -3.67 -3.61
C ALA A 36 10.88 -5.15 -3.98
N ALA A 37 10.26 -5.92 -3.07
CA ALA A 37 9.97 -7.33 -3.33
C ALA A 37 9.03 -7.51 -4.54
N LEU A 38 8.01 -6.64 -4.66
CA LEU A 38 7.09 -6.65 -5.79
C LEU A 38 7.80 -6.27 -7.09
N ALA A 39 8.66 -5.25 -7.07
CA ALA A 39 9.43 -4.82 -8.25
C ALA A 39 10.27 -5.97 -8.81
N ARG A 40 11.06 -6.65 -7.96
CA ARG A 40 11.86 -7.83 -8.33
C ARG A 40 11.01 -8.94 -8.93
N GLN A 41 9.91 -9.27 -8.28
CA GLN A 41 9.03 -10.34 -8.77
C GLN A 41 8.36 -9.99 -10.09
N LEU A 42 7.93 -8.75 -10.28
CA LEU A 42 7.32 -8.31 -11.54
C LEU A 42 8.34 -8.31 -12.67
N HIS A 43 9.56 -7.80 -12.41
CA HIS A 43 10.66 -7.84 -13.37
C HIS A 43 10.99 -9.28 -13.78
N SER A 44 11.15 -10.20 -12.83
CA SER A 44 11.43 -11.62 -13.12
C SER A 44 10.32 -12.32 -13.94
N ARG A 45 9.12 -11.72 -13.99
CA ARG A 45 7.98 -12.16 -14.80
C ARG A 45 7.83 -11.39 -16.10
N GLY A 46 8.85 -10.61 -16.48
CA GLY A 46 8.91 -9.87 -17.75
C GLY A 46 8.14 -8.55 -17.77
N ALA A 47 7.73 -7.99 -16.65
CA ALA A 47 7.20 -6.64 -16.60
C ALA A 47 8.33 -5.60 -16.68
N ARG A 48 8.01 -4.43 -17.23
CA ARG A 48 8.86 -3.24 -17.21
C ARG A 48 8.44 -2.38 -16.01
N VAL A 49 9.31 -2.31 -15.00
CA VAL A 49 9.01 -1.57 -13.77
C VAL A 49 9.70 -0.21 -13.77
N ALA A 50 9.08 0.80 -13.14
CA ALA A 50 9.67 2.08 -12.80
C ALA A 50 9.46 2.36 -11.32
N LEU A 51 10.45 2.92 -10.64
CA LEU A 51 10.53 2.92 -9.20
C LEU A 51 10.59 4.35 -8.63
N LEU A 52 9.79 4.62 -7.59
CA LEU A 52 9.81 5.85 -6.81
C LEU A 52 10.07 5.57 -5.33
N GLY A 53 10.90 6.40 -4.70
CA GLY A 53 11.20 6.32 -3.27
C GLY A 53 12.07 7.48 -2.80
N ILE A 54 12.32 7.55 -1.49
CA ILE A 54 13.14 8.61 -0.87
C ILE A 54 14.52 8.09 -0.40
N GLU A 55 14.75 6.79 -0.43
CA GLU A 55 16.02 6.17 -0.02
C GLU A 55 16.82 5.82 -1.28
N GLU A 56 17.58 6.79 -1.78
CA GLU A 56 18.25 6.72 -3.08
C GLU A 56 19.14 5.48 -3.25
N ALA A 57 19.97 5.15 -2.26
CA ALA A 57 20.88 3.99 -2.34
C ALA A 57 20.08 2.69 -2.49
N LEU A 58 19.11 2.44 -1.62
CA LEU A 58 18.27 1.23 -1.67
C LEU A 58 17.39 1.18 -2.92
N LEU A 59 16.98 2.34 -3.41
CA LEU A 59 16.18 2.45 -4.63
C LEU A 59 17.02 2.10 -5.86
N ALA A 60 18.27 2.58 -5.90
CA ALA A 60 19.25 2.24 -6.94
C ALA A 60 19.58 0.74 -6.93
N ASP A 61 19.78 0.14 -5.74
CA ASP A 61 20.02 -1.30 -5.61
C ASP A 61 18.83 -2.11 -6.16
N THR A 62 17.60 -1.72 -5.78
CA THR A 62 16.38 -2.37 -6.30
C THR A 62 16.26 -2.21 -7.81
N ALA A 63 16.62 -1.05 -8.36
CA ALA A 63 16.61 -0.80 -9.81
C ALA A 63 17.60 -1.67 -10.56
N ALA A 64 18.83 -1.79 -10.04
CA ALA A 64 19.87 -2.66 -10.62
C ALA A 64 19.42 -4.14 -10.64
N GLU A 65 18.80 -4.64 -9.56
CA GLU A 65 18.24 -5.99 -9.49
C GLU A 65 17.04 -6.19 -10.44
N CYS A 66 16.44 -5.10 -10.92
CA CYS A 66 15.36 -5.10 -11.90
C CYS A 66 15.83 -4.75 -13.33
N GLY A 67 17.10 -5.06 -13.68
CA GLY A 67 17.66 -4.83 -15.02
C GLY A 67 17.82 -3.35 -15.33
N ASP A 68 18.37 -2.60 -14.39
CA ASP A 68 18.55 -1.15 -14.45
C ASP A 68 17.25 -0.39 -14.72
N ALA A 69 16.20 -0.80 -14.00
CA ALA A 69 14.89 -0.18 -14.11
C ALA A 69 14.95 1.33 -13.85
N PRO A 70 14.21 2.17 -14.61
CA PRO A 70 14.20 3.59 -14.37
C PRO A 70 13.65 3.91 -12.98
N TRP A 71 14.31 4.82 -12.27
CA TRP A 71 13.91 5.25 -10.94
C TRP A 71 14.11 6.74 -10.70
N ARG A 72 13.40 7.31 -9.74
CA ARG A 72 13.57 8.72 -9.31
C ARG A 72 13.42 8.82 -7.79
N TYR A 73 14.27 9.65 -7.18
CA TYR A 73 13.97 10.17 -5.85
C TYR A 73 12.67 10.96 -5.90
N CYS A 74 11.77 10.69 -4.96
CA CYS A 74 10.51 11.40 -4.87
C CYS A 74 9.93 11.32 -3.45
N ASP A 75 9.84 12.46 -2.76
CA ASP A 75 8.93 12.58 -1.62
C ASP A 75 7.51 12.69 -2.14
N ILE A 76 6.72 11.61 -1.97
CA ILE A 76 5.34 11.59 -2.43
C ILE A 76 4.44 12.60 -1.70
N GLY A 77 4.85 13.14 -0.55
CA GLY A 77 4.19 14.24 0.14
C GLY A 77 4.34 15.60 -0.56
N ASP A 78 5.19 15.70 -1.58
CA ASP A 78 5.35 16.89 -2.40
C ASP A 78 4.72 16.69 -3.79
N PRO A 79 3.59 17.37 -4.09
CA PRO A 79 2.87 17.17 -5.34
C PRO A 79 3.70 17.55 -6.58
N ALA A 80 4.60 18.54 -6.48
CA ALA A 80 5.42 18.95 -7.61
C ALA A 80 6.54 17.94 -7.92
N GLN A 81 7.10 17.28 -6.90
CA GLN A 81 8.03 16.16 -7.10
C GLN A 81 7.31 14.98 -7.74
N VAL A 82 6.11 14.64 -7.26
CA VAL A 82 5.31 13.53 -7.81
C VAL A 82 5.00 13.77 -9.28
N ASP A 83 4.52 14.96 -9.65
CA ASP A 83 4.18 15.29 -11.03
C ASP A 83 5.40 15.13 -11.95
N ARG A 84 6.55 15.71 -11.58
CA ARG A 84 7.78 15.60 -12.39
C ARG A 84 8.29 14.17 -12.48
N ALA A 85 8.32 13.43 -11.37
CA ALA A 85 8.86 12.08 -11.34
C ALA A 85 7.98 11.11 -12.13
N VAL A 86 6.67 11.16 -11.97
CA VAL A 86 5.72 10.32 -12.73
C VAL A 86 5.82 10.61 -14.22
N GLN A 87 5.78 11.90 -14.62
CA GLN A 87 5.89 12.27 -16.02
C GLN A 87 7.19 11.78 -16.67
N SER A 88 8.33 11.94 -15.97
CA SER A 88 9.65 11.48 -16.43
C SER A 88 9.65 9.95 -16.63
N LEU A 89 9.21 9.20 -15.62
CA LEU A 89 9.21 7.73 -15.67
C LEU A 89 8.23 7.16 -16.68
N VAL A 90 7.07 7.78 -16.86
CA VAL A 90 6.09 7.37 -17.90
C VAL A 90 6.66 7.59 -19.29
N THR A 91 7.38 8.70 -19.51
CA THR A 91 8.06 8.96 -20.80
C THR A 91 9.13 7.90 -21.07
N GLU A 92 9.94 7.56 -20.10
CA GLU A 92 11.02 6.56 -20.22
C GLU A 92 10.48 5.13 -20.42
N LEU A 93 9.35 4.79 -19.77
CA LEU A 93 8.64 3.51 -20.00
C LEU A 93 7.93 3.47 -21.37
N GLY A 94 7.65 4.60 -21.99
CA GLY A 94 6.83 4.71 -23.18
C GLY A 94 5.34 4.53 -22.93
N GLY A 95 4.86 4.89 -21.74
CA GLY A 95 3.48 4.80 -21.27
C GLY A 95 3.33 4.06 -19.94
N LEU A 96 2.10 3.86 -19.47
CA LEU A 96 1.81 3.23 -18.19
C LEU A 96 0.59 2.32 -18.28
N ASP A 97 0.73 1.06 -17.84
CA ASP A 97 -0.37 0.08 -17.78
C ASP A 97 -0.89 -0.11 -16.36
N ALA A 98 -0.02 0.10 -15.36
CA ALA A 98 -0.45 0.05 -13.96
C ALA A 98 0.39 0.97 -13.06
N VAL A 99 -0.24 1.47 -11.99
CA VAL A 99 0.44 2.13 -10.88
C VAL A 99 0.14 1.39 -9.58
N VAL A 100 1.19 1.13 -8.81
CA VAL A 100 1.10 0.56 -7.45
C VAL A 100 1.38 1.69 -6.47
N VAL A 101 0.34 2.17 -5.81
CA VAL A 101 0.39 3.20 -4.77
C VAL A 101 0.68 2.49 -3.46
N ASN A 102 1.97 2.27 -3.18
CA ASN A 102 2.43 1.45 -2.07
C ASN A 102 3.15 2.25 -0.98
N ALA A 103 3.81 3.36 -1.33
CA ALA A 103 4.55 4.16 -0.36
C ALA A 103 3.69 4.52 0.85
N GLY A 104 4.28 4.40 2.02
CA GLY A 104 3.59 4.71 3.27
C GLY A 104 4.52 4.56 4.46
N ILE A 105 4.15 5.21 5.54
CA ILE A 105 4.85 5.18 6.83
C ILE A 105 3.90 4.75 7.93
N ALA A 106 4.47 4.22 9.02
CA ALA A 106 3.77 3.89 10.25
C ALA A 106 4.63 4.26 11.45
N ARG A 107 4.01 4.90 12.42
CA ARG A 107 4.57 5.21 13.73
C ARG A 107 3.45 5.17 14.75
N GLN A 108 3.74 4.69 15.93
CA GLN A 108 2.76 4.64 17.00
C GLN A 108 2.49 6.05 17.57
N LEU A 109 1.24 6.29 17.94
CA LEU A 109 0.78 7.55 18.50
C LEU A 109 -0.32 7.30 19.52
N ALA A 110 -0.12 7.74 20.75
CA ALA A 110 -1.20 7.92 21.72
C ALA A 110 -2.02 9.15 21.31
N LEU A 111 -3.30 8.97 21.03
CA LEU A 111 -4.11 10.04 20.39
C LEU A 111 -4.31 11.28 21.27
N LEU A 112 -4.26 11.13 22.59
CA LEU A 112 -4.48 12.25 23.50
C LEU A 112 -3.19 12.96 23.93
N SER A 113 -2.06 12.25 24.02
CA SER A 113 -0.80 12.73 24.60
C SER A 113 0.36 12.77 23.58
N GLY A 114 0.22 12.08 22.45
CA GLY A 114 1.30 11.94 21.49
C GLY A 114 1.52 13.20 20.62
N ASP A 115 2.69 13.28 19.99
CA ASP A 115 3.09 14.39 19.14
C ASP A 115 2.18 14.51 17.89
N PRO A 116 1.50 15.65 17.68
CA PRO A 116 0.66 15.90 16.52
C PRO A 116 1.39 15.73 15.18
N GLU A 117 2.71 15.96 15.14
CA GLU A 117 3.52 15.81 13.93
C GLU A 117 3.46 14.38 13.37
N VAL A 118 3.33 13.37 14.24
CA VAL A 118 3.18 11.95 13.82
C VAL A 118 1.93 11.75 12.97
N LEU A 119 0.80 12.36 13.37
CA LEU A 119 -0.44 12.30 12.61
C LEU A 119 -0.31 13.08 11.30
N GLU A 120 0.22 14.30 11.37
CA GLU A 120 0.38 15.19 10.21
C GLU A 120 1.27 14.54 9.14
N GLU A 121 2.43 14.00 9.52
CA GLU A 121 3.32 13.30 8.58
C GLU A 121 2.70 12.03 8.02
N THR A 122 2.04 11.24 8.88
CA THR A 122 1.36 10.01 8.44
C THR A 122 0.29 10.32 7.39
N LEU A 123 -0.51 11.37 7.59
CA LEU A 123 -1.51 11.79 6.61
C LEU A 123 -0.87 12.39 5.36
N ALA A 124 0.19 13.18 5.50
CA ALA A 124 0.90 13.76 4.37
C ALA A 124 1.47 12.69 3.42
N VAL A 125 2.08 11.64 3.97
CA VAL A 125 2.64 10.55 3.15
C VAL A 125 1.53 9.60 2.68
N ASN A 126 0.79 9.02 3.61
CA ASN A 126 -0.11 7.90 3.27
C ASN A 126 -1.36 8.34 2.51
N VAL A 127 -1.88 9.54 2.77
CA VAL A 127 -3.14 10.03 2.16
C VAL A 127 -2.87 11.00 1.03
N LEU A 128 -2.19 12.12 1.34
CA LEU A 128 -1.92 13.12 0.31
C LEU A 128 -0.96 12.59 -0.74
N GLY A 129 0.09 11.86 -0.35
CA GLY A 129 1.02 11.22 -1.28
C GLY A 129 0.35 10.18 -2.17
N ALA A 130 -0.57 9.38 -1.63
CA ALA A 130 -1.38 8.46 -2.43
C ALA A 130 -2.27 9.22 -3.43
N TYR A 131 -2.93 10.30 -2.99
CA TYR A 131 -3.74 11.15 -3.85
C TYR A 131 -2.91 11.81 -4.96
N TYR A 132 -1.75 12.38 -4.64
CA TYR A 132 -0.86 13.00 -5.63
C TYR A 132 -0.37 11.98 -6.66
N THR A 133 -0.02 10.78 -6.21
CA THR A 133 0.38 9.68 -7.10
C THR A 133 -0.74 9.28 -8.05
N MET A 134 -1.96 9.11 -7.55
CA MET A 134 -3.13 8.78 -8.37
C MET A 134 -3.43 9.89 -9.37
N ARG A 135 -3.38 11.15 -8.95
CA ARG A 135 -3.61 12.32 -9.78
C ARG A 135 -2.60 12.41 -10.92
N ALA A 136 -1.31 12.26 -10.62
CA ALA A 136 -0.25 12.34 -11.63
C ALA A 136 -0.27 11.16 -12.60
N ALA A 137 -0.54 9.93 -12.12
CA ALA A 137 -0.63 8.74 -12.96
C ALA A 137 -1.96 8.66 -13.72
N GLY A 138 -3.01 9.31 -13.26
CA GLY A 138 -4.38 9.23 -13.77
C GLY A 138 -4.50 9.36 -15.30
N PRO A 139 -3.97 10.42 -15.92
CA PRO A 139 -4.05 10.61 -17.38
C PRO A 139 -3.41 9.45 -18.18
N HIS A 140 -2.40 8.79 -17.62
CA HIS A 140 -1.64 7.74 -18.27
C HIS A 140 -2.24 6.35 -18.12
N ILE A 141 -3.15 6.14 -17.15
CA ILE A 141 -3.83 4.87 -16.88
C ILE A 141 -5.33 4.89 -17.18
N ALA A 142 -5.90 6.03 -17.60
CA ALA A 142 -7.31 6.18 -17.93
C ALA A 142 -7.63 5.56 -19.30
N HIS A 143 -7.37 4.25 -19.47
CA HIS A 143 -7.62 3.49 -20.69
C HIS A 143 -8.08 2.05 -20.35
N PRO A 144 -8.66 1.28 -21.31
CA PRO A 144 -9.28 -0.02 -21.05
C PRO A 144 -8.39 -1.05 -20.35
N ASP A 145 -7.06 -0.97 -20.53
CA ASP A 145 -6.09 -1.88 -19.90
C ASP A 145 -5.45 -1.30 -18.64
N GLY A 146 -5.75 -0.05 -18.27
CA GLY A 146 -5.19 0.64 -17.13
C GLY A 146 -5.60 0.03 -15.79
N TYR A 147 -4.70 0.08 -14.81
CA TYR A 147 -4.94 -0.43 -13.48
C TYR A 147 -4.25 0.37 -12.38
N VAL A 148 -5.00 0.70 -11.34
CA VAL A 148 -4.45 1.27 -10.08
C VAL A 148 -4.56 0.24 -8.98
N LEU A 149 -3.45 -0.09 -8.32
CA LEU A 149 -3.45 -0.90 -7.11
C LEU A 149 -3.01 -0.04 -5.91
N LEU A 150 -3.94 0.22 -4.99
CA LEU A 150 -3.63 0.93 -3.76
C LEU A 150 -3.37 -0.06 -2.62
N VAL A 151 -2.27 0.14 -1.91
CA VAL A 151 -1.93 -0.66 -0.72
C VAL A 151 -2.53 0.00 0.52
N SER A 152 -3.66 -0.53 0.93
CA SER A 152 -4.30 -0.25 2.21
C SER A 152 -3.76 -1.20 3.31
N SER A 153 -4.57 -1.55 4.28
CA SER A 153 -4.20 -2.44 5.39
C SER A 153 -5.46 -3.02 6.04
N LEU A 154 -5.33 -4.09 6.79
CA LEU A 154 -6.36 -4.54 7.73
C LEU A 154 -6.70 -3.43 8.75
N ALA A 155 -5.73 -2.57 9.08
CA ALA A 155 -5.92 -1.41 9.95
C ALA A 155 -6.94 -0.37 9.42
N ALA A 156 -7.32 -0.42 8.14
CA ALA A 156 -8.43 0.37 7.60
C ALA A 156 -9.81 -0.11 8.09
N ALA A 157 -9.88 -1.33 8.59
CA ALA A 157 -11.13 -1.98 8.99
C ALA A 157 -11.20 -2.31 10.48
N VAL A 158 -10.05 -2.46 11.13
CA VAL A 158 -9.92 -2.83 12.53
C VAL A 158 -8.84 -1.95 13.16
N HIS A 159 -9.18 -1.29 14.27
CA HIS A 159 -8.38 -0.22 14.85
C HIS A 159 -7.79 -0.66 16.19
N LEU A 160 -6.48 -0.50 16.33
CA LEU A 160 -5.73 -0.87 17.52
C LEU A 160 -5.31 0.39 18.29
N PRO A 161 -5.16 0.30 19.61
CA PRO A 161 -4.48 1.35 20.39
C PRO A 161 -3.10 1.66 19.79
N LEU A 162 -2.68 2.91 19.86
CA LEU A 162 -1.43 3.44 19.32
C LEU A 162 -1.33 3.46 17.78
N ALA A 163 -2.22 2.79 17.06
CA ALA A 163 -2.24 2.75 15.60
C ALA A 163 -3.22 3.76 14.96
N GLY A 164 -3.76 4.72 15.71
CA GLY A 164 -4.83 5.62 15.27
C GLY A 164 -4.47 6.42 14.02
N ALA A 165 -3.29 7.03 13.97
CA ALA A 165 -2.81 7.78 12.79
C ALA A 165 -2.72 6.90 11.54
N TYR A 166 -2.13 5.71 11.69
CA TYR A 166 -2.02 4.75 10.58
C TYR A 166 -3.38 4.22 10.13
N SER A 167 -4.24 3.82 11.06
CA SER A 167 -5.60 3.33 10.76
C SER A 167 -6.43 4.37 10.02
N ALA A 168 -6.44 5.61 10.49
CA ALA A 168 -7.12 6.72 9.82
C ALA A 168 -6.60 6.93 8.39
N SER A 169 -5.27 6.90 8.21
CA SER A 169 -4.65 7.05 6.89
C SER A 169 -5.04 5.92 5.92
N LYS A 170 -5.07 4.66 6.39
CA LYS A 170 -5.40 3.51 5.55
C LYS A 170 -6.90 3.40 5.24
N ALA A 171 -7.77 3.87 6.15
CA ALA A 171 -9.19 4.04 5.89
C ALA A 171 -9.44 5.13 4.82
N ALA A 172 -8.71 6.25 4.88
CA ALA A 172 -8.78 7.29 3.86
C ALA A 172 -8.32 6.78 2.48
N VAL A 173 -7.22 6.01 2.40
CA VAL A 173 -6.76 5.37 1.15
C VAL A 173 -7.82 4.42 0.59
N GLU A 174 -8.48 3.64 1.45
CA GLU A 174 -9.59 2.78 1.04
C GLU A 174 -10.73 3.61 0.42
N ALA A 175 -11.16 4.68 1.07
CA ALA A 175 -12.22 5.55 0.59
C ALA A 175 -11.87 6.20 -0.76
N LEU A 176 -10.65 6.77 -0.88
CA LEU A 176 -10.15 7.33 -2.14
C LEU A 176 -10.14 6.31 -3.27
N GLY A 177 -9.66 5.08 -3.00
CA GLY A 177 -9.63 4.02 -4.00
C GLY A 177 -11.02 3.54 -4.42
N GLN A 178 -11.98 3.51 -3.53
CA GLN A 178 -13.38 3.18 -3.85
C GLN A 178 -14.02 4.27 -4.72
N THR A 179 -13.78 5.54 -4.41
CA THR A 179 -14.24 6.68 -5.21
C THR A 179 -13.61 6.67 -6.61
N LEU A 180 -12.28 6.54 -6.69
CA LEU A 180 -11.55 6.48 -7.96
C LEU A 180 -12.05 5.34 -8.87
N ARG A 181 -12.48 4.21 -8.28
CA ARG A 181 -13.05 3.10 -9.03
C ARG A 181 -14.35 3.47 -9.77
N ILE A 182 -15.15 4.36 -9.18
CA ILE A 182 -16.38 4.84 -9.79
C ILE A 182 -16.04 5.85 -10.89
N GLU A 183 -15.14 6.77 -10.60
CA GLU A 183 -14.71 7.83 -11.51
C GLU A 183 -14.05 7.28 -12.78
N LEU A 184 -13.16 6.27 -12.66
CA LEU A 184 -12.48 5.66 -13.82
C LEU A 184 -13.33 4.65 -14.60
N ARG A 185 -14.54 4.33 -14.15
CA ARG A 185 -15.36 3.28 -14.79
C ARG A 185 -15.61 3.53 -16.26
N HIS A 186 -15.80 4.77 -16.65
CA HIS A 186 -16.10 5.17 -18.04
C HIS A 186 -14.91 4.96 -18.99
N THR A 187 -13.68 4.92 -18.49
CA THR A 187 -12.46 4.70 -19.29
C THR A 187 -12.15 3.22 -19.53
N GLY A 188 -12.78 2.31 -18.78
CA GLY A 188 -12.46 0.88 -18.75
C GLY A 188 -11.27 0.52 -17.85
N ALA A 189 -10.57 1.50 -17.27
CA ALA A 189 -9.55 1.29 -16.27
C ALA A 189 -10.14 0.67 -15.00
N ARG A 190 -9.31 -0.06 -14.24
CA ARG A 190 -9.76 -0.72 -13.01
C ARG A 190 -8.95 -0.27 -11.81
N VAL A 191 -9.56 -0.34 -10.64
CA VAL A 191 -8.93 -0.01 -9.37
C VAL A 191 -9.06 -1.17 -8.40
N GLY A 192 -7.92 -1.59 -7.84
CA GLY A 192 -7.82 -2.61 -6.81
C GLY A 192 -7.34 -2.01 -5.48
N LEU A 193 -7.76 -2.64 -4.40
CA LEU A 193 -7.33 -2.34 -3.04
C LEU A 193 -6.71 -3.59 -2.42
N ALA A 194 -5.50 -3.45 -1.89
CA ALA A 194 -4.79 -4.51 -1.19
C ALA A 194 -4.91 -4.30 0.32
N TYR A 195 -5.25 -5.34 1.04
CA TYR A 195 -5.41 -5.37 2.48
C TYR A 195 -4.51 -6.47 3.04
N PHE A 196 -3.54 -6.07 3.83
CA PHE A 196 -2.61 -7.00 4.46
C PHE A 196 -2.75 -6.93 5.98
N ALA A 197 -2.55 -8.08 6.63
CA ALA A 197 -2.22 -8.15 8.04
C ALA A 197 -0.78 -7.68 8.25
N GLU A 198 -0.23 -7.89 9.44
CA GLU A 198 1.18 -7.62 9.73
C GLU A 198 2.05 -8.54 8.88
N LEU A 199 2.79 -7.97 7.93
CA LEU A 199 3.75 -8.68 7.09
C LEU A 199 5.15 -8.56 7.66
N ASP A 200 6.00 -9.55 7.41
CA ASP A 200 7.41 -9.53 7.79
C ASP A 200 8.18 -8.48 6.97
N THR A 201 8.23 -7.28 7.53
CA THR A 201 8.88 -6.10 6.96
C THR A 201 9.47 -5.25 8.07
N GLU A 202 10.46 -4.41 7.75
CA GLU A 202 11.01 -3.46 8.70
C GLU A 202 9.95 -2.48 9.26
N MET A 203 8.94 -2.13 8.48
CA MET A 203 7.83 -1.30 8.95
C MET A 203 7.09 -1.97 10.11
N THR A 204 6.87 -3.28 10.04
CA THR A 204 6.20 -4.03 11.11
C THR A 204 7.06 -4.08 12.36
N SER A 205 8.35 -4.41 12.23
CA SER A 205 9.24 -4.55 13.37
C SER A 205 9.54 -3.20 14.07
N ARG A 206 9.72 -2.12 13.31
CA ARG A 206 10.07 -0.79 13.86
C ARG A 206 8.85 0.07 14.16
N GLY A 207 7.82 0.01 13.31
CA GLY A 207 6.63 0.87 13.42
C GLY A 207 5.60 0.39 14.44
N PHE A 208 5.53 -0.93 14.70
CA PHE A 208 4.55 -1.54 15.59
C PHE A 208 5.15 -2.43 16.69
N GLY A 209 6.42 -2.80 16.59
CA GLY A 209 7.12 -3.68 17.55
C GLY A 209 7.61 -2.97 18.81
N THR A 210 6.93 -1.95 19.32
CA THR A 210 7.32 -1.16 20.47
C THR A 210 7.03 -1.88 21.80
N GLU A 211 7.61 -1.38 22.91
CA GLU A 211 7.33 -1.91 24.25
C GLU A 211 5.89 -1.62 24.65
N ALA A 212 5.39 -0.43 24.35
CA ALA A 212 4.00 -0.05 24.59
C ALA A 212 3.01 -1.02 23.91
N ALA A 213 3.23 -1.35 22.63
CA ALA A 213 2.39 -2.31 21.92
C ALA A 213 2.48 -3.71 22.51
N ARG A 214 3.69 -4.17 22.85
CA ARG A 214 3.89 -5.47 23.51
C ARG A 214 3.20 -5.54 24.86
N SER A 215 3.22 -4.47 25.64
CA SER A 215 2.49 -4.41 26.92
C SER A 215 0.98 -4.57 26.73
N ILE A 216 0.39 -3.88 25.75
CA ILE A 216 -1.03 -4.00 25.46
C ILE A 216 -1.39 -5.43 25.01
N LEU A 217 -0.61 -5.99 24.10
CA LEU A 217 -0.87 -7.30 23.52
C LEU A 217 -0.54 -8.46 24.47
N GLY A 218 0.56 -8.34 25.21
CA GLY A 218 0.99 -9.36 26.17
C GLY A 218 0.01 -9.57 27.31
N GLN A 219 -0.59 -8.51 27.82
CA GLN A 219 -1.66 -8.61 28.84
C GLN A 219 -2.96 -9.21 28.30
N ALA A 220 -3.25 -8.97 27.03
CA ALA A 220 -4.44 -9.53 26.40
C ALA A 220 -4.34 -11.04 26.12
N GLN A 221 -3.12 -11.58 25.93
CA GLN A 221 -2.89 -12.94 25.44
C GLN A 221 -2.04 -13.82 26.39
N GLY A 222 -1.80 -13.38 27.63
CA GLY A 222 -1.11 -14.19 28.63
C GLY A 222 0.42 -14.29 28.46
N GLY A 223 1.04 -13.34 27.77
CA GLY A 223 2.50 -13.19 27.65
C GLY A 223 3.10 -13.66 26.31
N GLY A 224 4.08 -12.91 25.84
CA GLY A 224 4.98 -13.35 24.75
C GLY A 224 4.56 -13.06 23.31
N VAL A 225 3.43 -12.42 23.05
CA VAL A 225 2.96 -12.14 21.68
C VAL A 225 3.28 -10.69 21.29
N SER A 226 4.02 -10.52 20.21
CA SER A 226 4.38 -9.19 19.64
C SER A 226 3.44 -8.69 18.53
N SER A 227 2.37 -9.43 18.23
CA SER A 227 1.46 -9.16 17.11
C SER A 227 0.05 -9.66 17.41
N VAL A 228 -0.98 -8.92 17.01
CA VAL A 228 -2.39 -9.34 17.18
C VAL A 228 -2.74 -10.54 16.30
N SER A 229 -2.15 -10.63 15.13
CA SER A 229 -2.53 -11.59 14.09
C SER A 229 -1.44 -12.59 13.73
N GLY A 230 -0.27 -12.49 14.39
CA GLY A 230 0.95 -13.13 13.92
C GLY A 230 1.56 -12.41 12.72
N ILE A 231 2.89 -12.39 12.64
CA ILE A 231 3.61 -11.80 11.50
C ILE A 231 3.54 -12.79 10.33
N ALA A 232 2.89 -12.40 9.25
CA ALA A 232 2.76 -13.23 8.07
C ALA A 232 3.95 -13.05 7.11
N PRO A 233 4.40 -14.11 6.42
CA PRO A 233 5.49 -14.02 5.46
C PRO A 233 5.12 -13.09 4.28
N LEU A 234 6.12 -12.37 3.77
CA LEU A 234 5.94 -11.39 2.68
C LEU A 234 5.58 -12.05 1.34
N GLY A 235 6.18 -13.20 1.02
CA GLY A 235 6.03 -13.87 -0.29
C GLY A 235 4.58 -14.04 -0.77
N PRO A 236 3.67 -14.64 0.03
CA PRO A 236 2.27 -14.82 -0.36
C PRO A 236 1.54 -13.52 -0.68
N ALA A 237 1.89 -12.40 -0.01
CA ALA A 237 1.32 -11.09 -0.29
C ALA A 237 1.79 -10.56 -1.66
N ILE A 238 3.09 -10.71 -1.96
CA ILE A 238 3.66 -10.34 -3.25
C ILE A 238 3.05 -11.16 -4.39
N ASP A 239 2.89 -12.46 -4.21
CA ASP A 239 2.21 -13.33 -5.17
C ASP A 239 0.75 -12.89 -5.43
N ALA A 240 0.05 -12.51 -4.37
CA ALA A 240 -1.32 -12.01 -4.49
C ALA A 240 -1.37 -10.68 -5.27
N MET A 241 -0.43 -9.76 -5.02
CA MET A 241 -0.30 -8.50 -5.77
C MET A 241 0.05 -8.74 -7.24
N GLN A 242 0.99 -9.63 -7.55
CA GLN A 242 1.33 -9.99 -8.93
C GLN A 242 0.12 -10.55 -9.67
N ARG A 243 -0.61 -11.49 -9.06
CA ARG A 243 -1.86 -12.02 -9.65
C ARG A 243 -2.90 -10.93 -9.87
N ALA A 244 -2.98 -9.98 -8.93
CA ALA A 244 -3.91 -8.85 -9.06
C ALA A 244 -3.54 -7.92 -10.21
N LEU A 245 -2.26 -7.61 -10.40
CA LEU A 245 -1.75 -6.82 -11.52
C LEU A 245 -2.00 -7.51 -12.87
N ALA A 246 -1.85 -8.84 -12.93
CA ALA A 246 -2.17 -9.60 -14.12
C ALA A 246 -3.67 -9.58 -14.46
N ARG A 247 -4.54 -9.74 -13.46
CA ARG A 247 -6.00 -9.88 -13.63
C ARG A 247 -6.77 -8.57 -13.47
N ARG A 248 -6.11 -7.51 -12.99
CA ARG A 248 -6.72 -6.23 -12.59
C ARG A 248 -7.81 -6.45 -11.55
N SER A 249 -7.44 -7.13 -10.45
CA SER A 249 -8.37 -7.59 -9.41
C SER A 249 -8.87 -6.42 -8.56
N ARG A 250 -10.16 -6.45 -8.20
CA ARG A 250 -10.79 -5.41 -7.38
C ARG A 250 -10.29 -5.40 -5.93
N ARG A 251 -9.91 -6.57 -5.39
CA ARG A 251 -9.46 -6.75 -4.00
C ARG A 251 -8.31 -7.76 -3.95
N VAL A 252 -7.35 -7.46 -3.12
CA VAL A 252 -6.22 -8.33 -2.78
C VAL A 252 -6.19 -8.46 -1.27
N VAL A 253 -6.02 -9.66 -0.75
CA VAL A 253 -5.90 -9.92 0.69
C VAL A 253 -4.75 -10.90 0.95
N SER A 254 -4.01 -10.67 2.01
CA SER A 254 -3.02 -11.63 2.52
C SER A 254 -2.79 -11.39 4.02
N PRO A 255 -2.81 -12.42 4.83
CA PRO A 255 -3.31 -13.79 4.60
C PRO A 255 -4.80 -13.84 4.22
N TYR A 256 -5.27 -15.01 3.77
CA TYR A 256 -6.64 -15.18 3.26
C TYR A 256 -7.75 -14.80 4.27
N TRP A 257 -7.52 -15.03 5.57
CA TRP A 257 -8.48 -14.72 6.64
C TRP A 257 -8.76 -13.21 6.79
N VAL A 258 -7.85 -12.34 6.30
CA VAL A 258 -8.10 -10.88 6.23
C VAL A 258 -9.41 -10.59 5.49
N GLY A 259 -9.71 -11.36 4.44
CA GLY A 259 -10.97 -11.24 3.71
C GLY A 259 -12.21 -11.42 4.58
N THR A 260 -12.17 -12.38 5.50
CA THR A 260 -13.27 -12.63 6.45
C THR A 260 -13.43 -11.46 7.43
N VAL A 261 -12.32 -10.94 7.97
CA VAL A 261 -12.37 -9.77 8.89
C VAL A 261 -12.94 -8.55 8.18
N LEU A 262 -12.59 -8.32 6.91
CA LEU A 262 -13.14 -7.22 6.13
C LEU A 262 -14.67 -7.31 5.93
N TRP A 263 -15.24 -8.51 5.89
CA TRP A 263 -16.69 -8.71 5.83
C TRP A 263 -17.39 -8.45 7.17
N TRP A 264 -16.72 -8.76 8.28
CA TRP A 264 -17.27 -8.70 9.64
C TRP A 264 -16.64 -7.57 10.47
N ARG A 265 -16.25 -6.45 9.83
CA ARG A 265 -15.58 -5.29 10.48
C ARG A 265 -16.18 -4.89 11.84
N PRO A 266 -17.51 -4.66 11.95
CA PRO A 266 -18.08 -4.20 13.23
C PRO A 266 -17.94 -5.23 14.35
N LEU A 267 -18.05 -6.52 14.03
CA LEU A 267 -17.89 -7.59 15.01
C LEU A 267 -16.43 -7.75 15.40
N ALA A 268 -15.52 -7.75 14.41
CA ALA A 268 -14.08 -7.83 14.66
C ALA A 268 -13.59 -6.69 15.55
N GLN A 269 -14.05 -5.47 15.33
CA GLN A 269 -13.73 -4.31 16.16
C GLN A 269 -14.18 -4.51 17.62
N ARG A 270 -15.41 -4.96 17.86
CA ARG A 270 -15.91 -5.23 19.21
C ARG A 270 -15.12 -6.32 19.94
N VAL A 271 -14.72 -7.38 19.22
CA VAL A 271 -13.89 -8.43 19.80
C VAL A 271 -12.53 -7.86 20.23
N ILE A 272 -11.90 -7.02 19.41
CA ILE A 272 -10.63 -6.38 19.75
C ILE A 272 -10.78 -5.44 20.95
N GLU A 273 -11.78 -4.57 20.96
CA GLU A 273 -12.06 -3.68 22.09
C GLU A 273 -12.22 -4.46 23.40
N TYR A 274 -12.97 -5.56 23.37
CA TYR A 274 -13.15 -6.42 24.52
C TYR A 274 -11.84 -7.10 24.96
N THR A 275 -11.05 -7.60 24.01
CA THR A 275 -9.82 -8.34 24.28
C THR A 275 -8.73 -7.44 24.85
N LEU A 276 -8.59 -6.21 24.32
CA LEU A 276 -7.52 -5.29 24.72
C LEU A 276 -7.82 -4.44 25.96
N ARG A 277 -9.05 -4.45 26.46
CA ARG A 277 -9.52 -3.53 27.54
C ARG A 277 -8.63 -3.46 28.78
N HIS A 278 -7.93 -4.53 29.13
CA HIS A 278 -7.11 -4.61 30.34
C HIS A 278 -5.66 -4.10 30.16
N GLY A 279 -5.11 -4.10 28.97
CA GLY A 279 -3.71 -3.73 28.70
C GLY A 279 -3.50 -2.28 28.26
N VAL A 280 -4.57 -1.56 27.92
CA VAL A 280 -4.46 -0.24 27.27
C VAL A 280 -3.83 0.81 28.17
N ALA A 281 -4.22 0.87 29.46
CA ALA A 281 -3.72 1.90 30.37
C ALA A 281 -2.20 1.81 30.58
N SER A 282 -1.68 0.61 30.81
CA SER A 282 -0.23 0.39 30.98
C SER A 282 0.56 0.66 29.69
N GLY A 283 0.02 0.25 28.54
CA GLY A 283 0.66 0.52 27.26
C GLY A 283 0.68 2.01 26.90
N LEU A 284 -0.37 2.77 27.19
CA LEU A 284 -0.37 4.23 26.99
C LEU A 284 0.67 4.93 27.88
N ALA A 285 0.79 4.53 29.14
CA ALA A 285 1.82 5.09 30.04
C ALA A 285 3.25 4.84 29.54
N ILE A 286 3.52 3.67 28.93
CA ILE A 286 4.81 3.38 28.30
C ILE A 286 4.98 4.24 27.03
N ALA A 287 3.94 4.37 26.21
CA ALA A 287 3.99 5.14 24.97
C ALA A 287 4.31 6.62 25.18
N ASP A 288 3.92 7.21 26.31
CA ASP A 288 4.23 8.59 26.68
C ASP A 288 5.73 8.85 26.91
N THR A 289 6.49 7.80 27.19
CA THR A 289 7.94 7.88 27.46
C THR A 289 8.79 7.18 26.38
N GLU A 290 8.19 6.37 25.54
CA GLU A 290 8.89 5.60 24.52
C GLU A 290 9.17 6.43 23.26
N ALA A 291 10.45 6.57 22.90
CA ALA A 291 10.85 7.23 21.65
C ALA A 291 10.62 6.29 20.46
N THR A 292 9.58 6.53 19.68
CA THR A 292 9.30 5.79 18.45
C THR A 292 9.82 6.53 17.23
N ARG A 293 10.24 5.79 16.18
CA ARG A 293 10.76 6.35 14.94
C ARG A 293 10.12 5.69 13.73
N TYR A 294 10.07 6.41 12.62
CA TYR A 294 9.73 5.81 11.33
C TYR A 294 10.82 4.84 10.88
N THR A 295 10.46 3.88 10.04
CA THR A 295 11.43 2.97 9.39
C THR A 295 12.39 3.75 8.49
N THR A 296 11.90 4.79 7.84
CA THR A 296 12.63 5.66 6.93
C THR A 296 12.52 7.09 7.44
N ASP A 297 13.65 7.78 7.59
CA ASP A 297 13.65 9.21 7.95
C ASP A 297 12.90 10.01 6.89
N GLN A 298 12.00 10.87 7.36
CA GLN A 298 11.18 11.68 6.47
C GLN A 298 11.89 13.00 6.13
N PRO A 299 11.83 13.45 4.87
CA PRO A 299 12.37 14.75 4.50
C PRO A 299 11.61 15.86 5.25
N ALA A 300 12.34 16.90 5.66
CA ALA A 300 11.75 18.07 6.28
C ALA A 300 10.73 18.71 5.33
N ARG A 301 9.45 18.66 5.70
CA ARG A 301 8.38 19.31 4.93
C ARG A 301 8.15 20.71 5.45
N ALA A 302 8.17 21.71 4.57
CA ALA A 302 7.72 23.04 4.92
C ALA A 302 6.27 22.92 5.47
N ARG A 303 6.05 23.40 6.71
CA ARG A 303 4.73 23.43 7.36
C ARG A 303 3.77 24.30 6.53
N ARG A 304 3.11 23.72 5.53
CA ARG A 304 2.17 24.43 4.66
C ARG A 304 0.87 24.86 5.36
N LEU A 305 0.64 24.42 6.61
CA LEU A 305 -0.64 24.59 7.31
C LEU A 305 -0.66 25.71 8.36
N ARG A 306 0.41 26.50 8.51
CA ARG A 306 0.37 27.67 9.37
C ARG A 306 0.64 28.94 8.56
N LYS A 307 -0.39 29.49 7.91
CA LYS A 307 -0.48 30.94 7.83
C LYS A 307 -0.81 31.42 9.25
N PRO A 308 0.00 32.24 9.89
CA PRO A 308 -0.46 32.94 11.10
C PRO A 308 -1.69 33.77 10.73
N ALA A 309 -2.68 33.69 11.60
CA ALA A 309 -3.86 34.55 11.51
C ALA A 309 -3.45 36.05 11.62
#